data_82819b0161c964c72dce4302dcce3933
#
_entry.id   82819b0161c964c72dce4302dcce3933
#
_cell.length_a   1.000
_cell.length_b   1.000
_cell.length_c   1.000
_cell.angle_alpha   90.00
_cell.angle_beta   90.00
_cell.angle_gamma   90.00
#
_symmetry.space_group_name_H-M   'P 1'
#
loop_
_entity.id
_entity.type
_entity.pdbx_description
1 polymer ?
#
loop_
_entity_poly.entity_id
_entity_poly.type
_entity_poly.pdbx_seq_one_letter_code
_entity_poly.pdbx_strand_id
1 'polypeptide(L)'
;MAALAMTSVLSATAENTTDTPTKKTRSEVFITEKGTEWEPAGEGVPRQIMGYDGQVMLVKVKFEKGAVGTPHTHYHTQTTYVASGKFEFTVGGKTQVVSAGDGIYMEPDVLHSCKCLEAGLLIDCFSPMRADFLKK
;
A
#
# COMPACT_ATOMS: atom_id res chain seq x y z
N MET A 1 58.58 -8.07 48.29
CA MET A 1 57.70 -7.14 47.53
C MET A 1 56.65 -7.94 46.83
N ALA A 2 55.45 -7.94 47.35
CA ALA A 2 54.30 -8.67 46.70
C ALA A 2 53.49 -7.66 45.95
N ALA A 3 53.31 -7.87 44.61
CA ALA A 3 52.44 -7.07 43.76
C ALA A 3 51.03 -7.63 43.81
N LEU A 4 50.09 -6.84 44.30
CA LEU A 4 48.67 -7.18 44.34
C LEU A 4 48.07 -6.84 42.99
N ALA A 5 47.65 -7.87 42.26
CA ALA A 5 46.88 -7.69 41.02
C ALA A 5 45.40 -7.49 41.36
N MET A 6 44.87 -6.30 41.12
CA MET A 6 43.45 -6.03 41.18
C MET A 6 42.77 -6.49 39.86
N THR A 7 41.98 -7.53 39.93
CA THR A 7 41.10 -7.93 38.86
C THR A 7 39.79 -7.14 38.96
N SER A 8 39.59 -6.17 38.06
CA SER A 8 38.31 -5.49 37.91
C SER A 8 37.33 -6.39 37.12
N VAL A 9 36.29 -6.83 37.81
CA VAL A 9 35.18 -7.52 37.20
C VAL A 9 34.29 -6.48 36.53
N LEU A 10 34.30 -6.42 35.19
CA LEU A 10 33.33 -5.64 34.41
C LEU A 10 32.00 -6.38 34.45
N SER A 11 31.05 -5.82 35.20
CA SER A 11 29.66 -6.27 35.17
C SER A 11 29.02 -5.75 33.89
N ALA A 12 28.80 -6.64 32.91
CA ALA A 12 28.02 -6.34 31.73
C ALA A 12 26.53 -6.32 32.11
N THR A 13 25.97 -5.14 32.25
CA THR A 13 24.51 -4.98 32.29
C THR A 13 23.96 -5.23 30.90
N ALA A 14 23.23 -6.32 30.74
CA ALA A 14 22.45 -6.58 29.53
C ALA A 14 21.36 -5.52 29.46
N GLU A 15 21.52 -4.53 28.57
CA GLU A 15 20.42 -3.65 28.19
C GLU A 15 19.36 -4.49 27.46
N ASN A 16 18.25 -4.69 28.14
CA ASN A 16 17.06 -5.32 27.56
C ASN A 16 16.40 -4.26 26.65
N THR A 17 16.89 -4.14 25.43
CA THR A 17 16.22 -3.33 24.40
C THR A 17 14.94 -4.06 24.01
N THR A 18 13.84 -3.67 24.62
CA THR A 18 12.51 -3.97 24.10
C THR A 18 12.36 -3.20 22.80
N ASP A 19 12.78 -3.85 21.71
CA ASP A 19 12.62 -3.33 20.36
C ASP A 19 11.13 -3.38 20.02
N THR A 20 10.42 -2.31 20.39
CA THR A 20 9.06 -2.12 19.92
C THR A 20 9.16 -1.89 18.42
N PRO A 21 8.53 -2.74 17.57
CA PRO A 21 8.63 -2.57 16.12
C PRO A 21 8.16 -1.17 15.74
N THR A 22 9.09 -0.31 15.36
CA THR A 22 8.73 1.02 14.86
C THR A 22 7.98 0.84 13.55
N LYS A 23 6.75 1.36 13.50
CA LYS A 23 5.91 1.30 12.31
C LYS A 23 6.66 1.87 11.12
N LYS A 24 6.83 1.07 10.07
CA LYS A 24 7.54 1.47 8.86
C LYS A 24 6.81 2.65 8.20
N THR A 25 7.48 3.79 8.05
CA THR A 25 6.91 5.03 7.52
C THR A 25 7.26 5.28 6.06
N ARG A 26 8.11 4.44 5.48
CA ARG A 26 8.51 4.48 4.06
C ARG A 26 8.93 3.10 3.58
N SER A 27 8.80 2.88 2.27
CA SER A 27 9.24 1.66 1.61
C SER A 27 10.75 1.63 1.36
N GLU A 28 11.25 0.50 0.87
CA GLU A 28 12.56 0.41 0.24
C GLU A 28 12.61 1.27 -1.04
N VAL A 29 13.82 1.56 -1.53
CA VAL A 29 14.01 2.32 -2.77
C VAL A 29 13.59 1.49 -3.99
N PHE A 30 13.99 0.22 -4.02
CA PHE A 30 13.63 -0.71 -5.09
C PHE A 30 12.66 -1.75 -4.58
N ILE A 31 11.50 -1.84 -5.22
CA ILE A 31 10.45 -2.80 -4.91
C ILE A 31 10.21 -3.63 -6.17
N THR A 32 10.45 -4.94 -6.08
CA THR A 32 10.24 -5.84 -7.19
C THR A 32 8.90 -6.56 -7.06
N GLU A 33 8.22 -6.80 -8.15
CA GLU A 33 6.98 -7.57 -8.14
C GLU A 33 7.18 -8.95 -7.51
N LYS A 34 8.26 -9.63 -7.88
CA LYS A 34 8.59 -10.97 -7.39
C LYS A 34 8.85 -10.99 -5.88
N GLY A 35 9.44 -9.92 -5.33
CA GLY A 35 9.79 -9.81 -3.92
C GLY A 35 8.69 -9.19 -3.04
N THR A 36 7.53 -8.88 -3.62
CA THR A 36 6.45 -8.18 -2.92
C THR A 36 5.21 -9.05 -2.86
N GLU A 37 4.64 -9.16 -1.67
CA GLU A 37 3.42 -9.94 -1.44
C GLU A 37 2.22 -9.32 -2.15
N TRP A 38 1.38 -10.17 -2.74
CA TRP A 38 0.03 -9.85 -3.15
C TRP A 38 -0.90 -10.10 -1.97
N GLU A 39 -1.45 -9.04 -1.39
CA GLU A 39 -2.37 -9.12 -0.26
C GLU A 39 -3.82 -8.98 -0.73
N PRO A 40 -4.80 -9.63 -0.06
CA PRO A 40 -6.20 -9.50 -0.43
C PRO A 40 -6.71 -8.09 -0.13
N ALA A 41 -7.40 -7.48 -1.11
CA ALA A 41 -8.09 -6.20 -0.97
C ALA A 41 -9.61 -6.32 -1.18
N GLY A 42 -10.08 -7.51 -1.52
CA GLY A 42 -11.45 -7.87 -1.78
C GLY A 42 -11.50 -9.21 -2.51
N GLU A 43 -12.68 -9.75 -2.70
CA GLU A 43 -12.85 -10.98 -3.48
C GLU A 43 -12.46 -10.76 -4.94
N GLY A 44 -11.47 -11.53 -5.41
CA GLY A 44 -10.91 -11.38 -6.76
C GLY A 44 -10.10 -10.10 -6.98
N VAL A 45 -9.66 -9.44 -5.90
CA VAL A 45 -8.96 -8.15 -5.95
C VAL A 45 -7.69 -8.19 -5.07
N PRO A 46 -6.62 -8.86 -5.50
CA PRO A 46 -5.34 -8.77 -4.81
C PRO A 46 -4.62 -7.45 -5.13
N ARG A 47 -3.85 -6.92 -4.17
CA ARG A 47 -3.04 -5.72 -4.36
C ARG A 47 -1.60 -5.93 -3.93
N GLN A 48 -0.70 -5.13 -4.49
CA GLN A 48 0.70 -5.00 -4.10
C GLN A 48 1.01 -3.54 -3.77
N ILE A 49 1.60 -3.29 -2.62
CA ILE A 49 2.11 -1.96 -2.26
C ILE A 49 3.50 -1.82 -2.86
N MET A 50 3.68 -0.88 -3.80
CA MET A 50 4.89 -0.77 -4.61
C MET A 50 5.85 0.30 -4.12
N GLY A 51 5.41 1.34 -3.49
CA GLY A 51 6.30 2.35 -2.96
C GLY A 51 5.53 3.39 -2.19
N TYR A 52 6.13 3.91 -1.12
CA TYR A 52 5.47 4.91 -0.29
C TYR A 52 6.43 5.61 0.67
N ASP A 53 6.01 6.79 1.04
CA ASP A 53 6.37 7.50 2.27
C ASP A 53 5.12 8.20 2.82
N GLY A 54 5.26 9.09 3.78
CA GLY A 54 4.10 9.78 4.37
C GLY A 54 3.28 10.62 3.39
N GLN A 55 3.82 10.97 2.22
CA GLN A 55 3.19 11.88 1.25
C GLN A 55 2.51 11.15 0.08
N VAL A 56 2.98 9.97 -0.27
CA VAL A 56 2.54 9.25 -1.47
C VAL A 56 2.61 7.74 -1.29
N MET A 57 1.72 7.02 -1.94
CA MET A 57 1.75 5.56 -2.02
C MET A 57 1.30 5.10 -3.40
N LEU A 58 2.11 4.24 -4.02
CA LEU A 58 1.77 3.56 -5.27
C LEU A 58 1.33 2.13 -4.98
N VAL A 59 0.20 1.72 -5.54
CA VAL A 59 -0.38 0.39 -5.35
C VAL A 59 -0.78 -0.20 -6.68
N LYS A 60 -0.43 -1.45 -6.92
CA LYS A 60 -0.98 -2.25 -8.02
C LYS A 60 -2.18 -3.04 -7.51
N VAL A 61 -3.27 -3.03 -8.25
CA VAL A 61 -4.49 -3.75 -7.90
C VAL A 61 -4.95 -4.58 -9.10
N LYS A 62 -4.91 -5.89 -8.95
CA LYS A 62 -5.48 -6.81 -9.94
C LYS A 62 -6.96 -7.00 -9.70
N PHE A 63 -7.69 -7.20 -10.79
CA PHE A 63 -9.11 -7.53 -10.75
C PHE A 63 -9.38 -8.72 -11.64
N GLU A 64 -10.04 -9.71 -11.09
CA GLU A 64 -10.68 -10.74 -11.88
C GLU A 64 -11.92 -10.18 -12.57
N LYS A 65 -12.31 -10.77 -13.71
CA LYS A 65 -13.55 -10.39 -14.39
C LYS A 65 -14.74 -10.52 -13.44
N GLY A 66 -15.54 -9.46 -13.34
CA GLY A 66 -16.71 -9.38 -12.48
C GLY A 66 -16.41 -8.94 -11.05
N ALA A 67 -15.13 -8.87 -10.65
CA ALA A 67 -14.78 -8.37 -9.33
C ALA A 67 -15.17 -6.90 -9.16
N VAL A 68 -15.48 -6.51 -7.93
CA VAL A 68 -16.01 -5.19 -7.59
C VAL A 68 -15.12 -4.52 -6.59
N GLY A 69 -14.71 -3.28 -6.88
CA GLY A 69 -14.25 -2.32 -5.90
C GLY A 69 -15.47 -1.68 -5.25
N THR A 70 -15.80 -2.09 -4.03
CA THR A 70 -17.02 -1.65 -3.34
C THR A 70 -17.07 -0.14 -3.14
N PRO A 71 -18.26 0.50 -3.16
CA PRO A 71 -18.39 1.93 -2.90
C PRO A 71 -17.78 2.31 -1.56
N HIS A 72 -16.90 3.31 -1.56
CA HIS A 72 -16.22 3.81 -0.36
C HIS A 72 -15.74 5.24 -0.54
N THR A 73 -15.34 5.84 0.57
CA THR A 73 -14.71 7.15 0.65
C THR A 73 -13.43 7.06 1.46
N HIS A 74 -12.51 7.94 1.21
CA HIS A 74 -11.32 8.18 2.03
C HIS A 74 -10.83 9.61 1.83
N TYR A 75 -10.16 10.18 2.81
CA TYR A 75 -9.69 11.58 2.74
C TYR A 75 -8.51 11.79 1.78
N HIS A 76 -7.91 10.73 1.28
CA HIS A 76 -6.77 10.77 0.37
C HIS A 76 -7.21 11.23 -1.03
N THR A 77 -6.37 12.03 -1.67
CA THR A 77 -6.43 12.19 -3.12
C THR A 77 -6.00 10.89 -3.78
N GLN A 78 -6.72 10.43 -4.79
CA GLN A 78 -6.37 9.24 -5.55
C GLN A 78 -6.36 9.55 -7.03
N THR A 79 -5.34 9.07 -7.73
CA THR A 79 -5.34 8.93 -9.18
C THR A 79 -5.12 7.47 -9.56
N THR A 80 -5.83 7.01 -10.55
CA THR A 80 -5.76 5.62 -11.01
C THR A 80 -5.45 5.59 -12.49
N TYR A 81 -4.49 4.77 -12.88
CA TYR A 81 -4.16 4.46 -14.27
C TYR A 81 -4.59 3.05 -14.59
N VAL A 82 -5.31 2.87 -15.69
CA VAL A 82 -5.70 1.54 -16.19
C VAL A 82 -4.55 0.98 -17.02
N ALA A 83 -3.79 0.05 -16.44
CA ALA A 83 -2.67 -0.59 -17.12
C ALA A 83 -3.14 -1.67 -18.10
N SER A 84 -4.22 -2.40 -17.74
CA SER A 84 -4.85 -3.41 -18.59
C SER A 84 -6.29 -3.64 -18.18
N GLY A 85 -7.07 -4.27 -19.06
CA GLY A 85 -8.46 -4.62 -18.80
C GLY A 85 -9.45 -3.50 -19.10
N LYS A 86 -10.67 -3.70 -18.63
CA LYS A 86 -11.79 -2.76 -18.81
C LYS A 86 -12.61 -2.69 -17.54
N PHE A 87 -12.96 -1.48 -17.14
CA PHE A 87 -13.65 -1.21 -15.89
C PHE A 87 -14.80 -0.22 -16.08
N GLU A 88 -15.86 -0.42 -15.32
CA GLU A 88 -16.88 0.60 -15.13
C GLU A 88 -16.63 1.31 -13.80
N PHE A 89 -16.25 2.58 -13.86
CA PHE A 89 -16.03 3.42 -12.67
C PHE A 89 -17.22 4.32 -12.41
N THR A 90 -17.57 4.45 -11.14
CA THR A 90 -18.52 5.44 -10.66
C THR A 90 -17.80 6.35 -9.66
N VAL A 91 -17.73 7.64 -9.96
CA VAL A 91 -17.06 8.64 -9.14
C VAL A 91 -17.98 9.85 -8.97
N GLY A 92 -18.37 10.16 -7.74
CA GLY A 92 -19.26 11.28 -7.47
C GLY A 92 -20.58 11.24 -8.25
N GLY A 93 -21.14 10.07 -8.44
CA GLY A 93 -22.38 9.84 -9.19
C GLY A 93 -22.21 9.79 -10.72
N LYS A 94 -21.01 9.97 -11.26
CA LYS A 94 -20.70 9.84 -12.69
C LYS A 94 -20.16 8.45 -12.99
N THR A 95 -20.73 7.76 -13.94
CA THR A 95 -20.31 6.42 -14.36
C THR A 95 -19.74 6.46 -15.76
N GLN A 96 -18.58 5.84 -15.94
CA GLN A 96 -17.92 5.73 -17.24
C GLN A 96 -17.16 4.42 -17.35
N VAL A 97 -17.17 3.82 -18.54
CA VAL A 97 -16.29 2.70 -18.88
C VAL A 97 -14.93 3.24 -19.30
N VAL A 98 -13.89 2.68 -18.70
CA VAL A 98 -12.49 3.01 -18.97
C VAL A 98 -11.72 1.76 -19.36
N SER A 99 -10.68 1.94 -20.17
CA SER A 99 -9.85 0.86 -20.72
C SER A 99 -8.38 1.17 -20.54
N ALA A 100 -7.50 0.23 -20.88
CA ALA A 100 -6.06 0.41 -20.83
C ALA A 100 -5.61 1.75 -21.44
N GLY A 101 -4.80 2.51 -20.69
CA GLY A 101 -4.33 3.84 -21.05
C GLY A 101 -5.14 4.99 -20.46
N ASP A 102 -6.34 4.73 -19.95
CA ASP A 102 -7.18 5.77 -19.34
C ASP A 102 -6.77 6.05 -17.90
N GLY A 103 -7.08 7.25 -17.43
CA GLY A 103 -6.87 7.69 -16.06
C GLY A 103 -8.15 8.12 -15.39
N ILE A 104 -8.22 7.98 -14.07
CA ILE A 104 -9.33 8.41 -13.24
C ILE A 104 -8.78 9.26 -12.09
N TYR A 105 -9.41 10.39 -11.83
CA TYR A 105 -9.12 11.23 -10.68
C TYR A 105 -10.27 11.17 -9.67
N MET A 106 -9.90 10.98 -8.41
CA MET A 106 -10.84 10.98 -7.29
C MET A 106 -10.35 12.00 -6.26
N GLU A 107 -11.13 13.05 -6.08
CA GLU A 107 -10.88 14.06 -5.06
C GLU A 107 -11.06 13.48 -3.64
N PRO A 108 -10.49 14.12 -2.60
CA PRO A 108 -10.72 13.69 -1.22
C PRO A 108 -12.20 13.52 -0.89
N ASP A 109 -12.53 12.43 -0.20
CA ASP A 109 -13.86 12.10 0.31
C ASP A 109 -14.95 11.85 -0.74
N VAL A 110 -14.63 11.84 -2.03
CA VAL A 110 -15.61 11.50 -3.05
C VAL A 110 -15.97 10.02 -3.00
N LEU A 111 -17.27 9.72 -3.06
CA LEU A 111 -17.73 8.33 -3.15
C LEU A 111 -17.36 7.75 -4.51
N HIS A 112 -16.67 6.63 -4.51
CA HIS A 112 -16.26 5.95 -5.74
C HIS A 112 -16.29 4.43 -5.61
N SER A 113 -16.45 3.78 -6.76
CA SER A 113 -16.51 2.34 -6.91
C SER A 113 -16.10 1.94 -8.31
N CYS A 114 -15.82 0.66 -8.53
CA CYS A 114 -15.64 0.13 -9.87
C CYS A 114 -16.12 -1.31 -9.97
N LYS A 115 -16.42 -1.72 -11.20
CA LYS A 115 -16.69 -3.09 -11.59
C LYS A 115 -15.75 -3.49 -12.72
N CYS A 116 -15.08 -4.62 -12.57
CA CYS A 116 -14.20 -5.14 -13.61
C CYS A 116 -15.01 -5.84 -14.70
N LEU A 117 -14.98 -5.33 -15.91
CA LEU A 117 -15.66 -5.90 -17.07
C LEU A 117 -14.78 -6.90 -17.83
N GLU A 118 -13.48 -6.61 -17.90
CA GLU A 118 -12.44 -7.51 -18.43
C GLU A 118 -11.28 -7.51 -17.44
N ALA A 119 -10.80 -8.69 -17.04
CA ALA A 119 -9.72 -8.84 -16.09
C ALA A 119 -8.55 -7.92 -16.40
N GLY A 120 -8.01 -7.24 -15.39
CA GLY A 120 -6.98 -6.25 -15.62
C GLY A 120 -6.25 -5.78 -14.37
N LEU A 121 -5.43 -4.77 -14.60
CA LEU A 121 -4.56 -4.16 -13.61
C LEU A 121 -4.81 -2.66 -13.54
N LEU A 122 -5.08 -2.18 -12.34
CA LEU A 122 -5.08 -0.77 -12.00
C LEU A 122 -3.79 -0.41 -11.26
N ILE A 123 -3.31 0.79 -11.48
CA ILE A 123 -2.22 1.40 -10.72
C ILE A 123 -2.80 2.60 -10.00
N ASP A 124 -2.90 2.49 -8.67
CA ASP A 124 -3.43 3.54 -7.81
C ASP A 124 -2.31 4.34 -7.17
N CYS A 125 -2.43 5.66 -7.20
CA CYS A 125 -1.54 6.57 -6.48
C CYS A 125 -2.37 7.35 -5.46
N PHE A 126 -1.96 7.29 -4.20
CA PHE A 126 -2.61 7.97 -3.08
C PHE A 126 -1.73 9.07 -2.50
N SER A 127 -2.30 10.18 -2.13
CA SER A 127 -1.66 11.24 -1.36
C SER A 127 -2.62 11.77 -0.26
N PRO A 128 -2.19 11.72 1.01
CA PRO A 128 -1.03 11.03 1.55
C PRO A 128 -1.12 9.51 1.42
N MET A 129 -0.14 8.78 1.95
CA MET A 129 -0.17 7.32 1.92
C MET A 129 -1.39 6.74 2.64
N ARG A 130 -1.87 5.61 2.16
CA ARG A 130 -2.89 4.79 2.83
C ARG A 130 -2.25 4.05 4.02
N ALA A 131 -2.13 4.73 5.15
CA ALA A 131 -1.53 4.15 6.35
C ALA A 131 -2.30 2.92 6.87
N ASP A 132 -3.59 2.85 6.58
CA ASP A 132 -4.44 1.70 6.88
C ASP A 132 -4.04 0.44 6.11
N PHE A 133 -3.39 0.56 4.95
CA PHE A 133 -2.86 -0.60 4.21
C PHE A 133 -1.63 -1.22 4.87
N LEU A 134 -0.93 -0.47 5.73
CA LEU A 134 0.29 -0.90 6.41
C LEU A 134 0.02 -1.54 7.79
N LYS A 135 -1.22 -1.72 8.17
CA LYS A 135 -1.59 -2.39 9.41
C LYS A 135 -1.40 -3.90 9.27
N LYS A 136 -0.37 -4.39 9.92
CA LYS A 136 -0.12 -5.82 10.13
C LYS A 136 0.31 -6.06 11.57
#